data_b7677f75a4364151e84d956da32e7a63
#
_entry.id   b7677f75a4364151e84d956da32e7a63
#
_cell.length_a   1.000
_cell.length_b   1.000
_cell.length_c   1.000
_cell.angle_alpha   90.00
_cell.angle_beta   90.00
_cell.angle_gamma   90.00
#
_symmetry.space_group_name_H-M   'P 1'
#
loop_
_entity.id
_entity.type
_entity.pdbx_description
1 polymer ?
#
loop_
_entity_poly.entity_id
_entity_poly.type
_entity_poly.pdbx_seq_one_letter_code
_entity_poly.pdbx_strand_id
1 'polypeptide(L)'
;MKKLLTALSLGALTLAISACGNQPKETPSTPETQNEQTMTQQSGNFIFEADTDWHDAGGGVVRQILGYNDNIMMVKVKFKKGQVGAMHSHPHTQVTYVASGAFEFTVGDVTKIVRAGDALYKQPNIPHGCVCLEDGILIDCFNPMRDTFLK
;
A
#
# COMPACT_ATOMS: atom_id res chain seq x y z
N MET A 1 9.39 46.93 30.45
CA MET A 1 9.74 48.30 30.10
C MET A 1 9.19 48.59 28.70
N LYS A 2 8.31 49.54 28.70
CA LYS A 2 7.58 50.21 27.64
C LYS A 2 8.47 50.83 26.56
N LYS A 3 7.98 50.84 25.31
CA LYS A 3 7.95 51.97 24.33
C LYS A 3 7.41 51.38 23.02
N LEU A 4 6.31 51.64 22.52
CA LEU A 4 5.41 52.73 22.15
C LEU A 4 5.92 53.60 20.98
N LEU A 5 5.06 53.63 19.92
CA LEU A 5 4.86 54.64 18.85
C LEU A 5 5.94 54.75 17.77
N THR A 6 5.58 54.91 16.49
CA THR A 6 4.71 55.94 15.90
C THR A 6 4.25 55.54 14.49
N ALA A 7 3.01 55.91 14.15
CA ALA A 7 2.43 55.92 12.81
C ALA A 7 2.92 57.15 12.03
N LEU A 8 3.07 57.03 10.70
CA LEU A 8 3.01 58.19 9.81
C LEU A 8 2.29 57.80 8.52
N SER A 9 1.18 58.45 8.32
CA SER A 9 0.37 58.48 7.10
C SER A 9 0.93 59.55 6.15
N LEU A 10 0.87 59.32 4.84
CA LEU A 10 0.74 60.30 3.74
C LEU A 10 0.96 59.49 2.44
N GLY A 11 0.24 59.56 1.40
CA GLY A 11 -0.71 60.45 0.80
C GLY A 11 -0.96 59.88 -0.61
N ALA A 12 -2.14 60.03 -1.08
CA ALA A 12 -2.62 59.55 -2.37
C ALA A 12 -1.90 60.23 -3.54
N LEU A 13 -1.63 59.42 -4.59
CA LEU A 13 -1.54 59.98 -5.93
C LEU A 13 -2.06 58.96 -6.93
N THR A 14 -3.28 59.16 -7.39
CA THR A 14 -3.92 58.43 -8.47
C THR A 14 -3.29 58.85 -9.80
N LEU A 15 -2.70 57.91 -10.50
CA LEU A 15 -2.36 58.08 -11.90
C LEU A 15 -3.10 57.00 -12.69
N ALA A 16 -4.17 57.36 -13.36
CA ALA A 16 -4.89 56.55 -14.33
C ALA A 16 -4.01 56.45 -15.60
N ILE A 17 -3.51 55.27 -15.89
CA ILE A 17 -2.96 54.95 -17.20
C ILE A 17 -3.90 53.91 -17.84
N SER A 18 -4.67 54.39 -18.81
CA SER A 18 -5.42 53.55 -19.75
C SER A 18 -4.40 52.85 -20.68
N ALA A 19 -4.21 51.58 -20.50
CA ALA A 19 -3.50 50.72 -21.44
C ALA A 19 -4.45 49.68 -21.95
N CYS A 20 -4.90 49.85 -23.19
CA CYS A 20 -5.42 48.73 -24.00
C CYS A 20 -4.34 47.66 -24.13
N GLY A 21 -4.45 46.61 -23.38
CA GLY A 21 -3.60 45.44 -23.50
C GLY A 21 -4.45 44.22 -23.88
N ASN A 22 -4.14 43.66 -25.04
CA ASN A 22 -4.67 42.40 -25.57
C ASN A 22 -4.63 41.34 -24.46
N GLN A 23 -5.79 40.87 -24.04
CA GLN A 23 -5.89 39.64 -23.26
C GLN A 23 -5.57 38.45 -24.20
N PRO A 24 -4.66 37.56 -23.80
CA PRO A 24 -4.53 36.28 -24.49
C PRO A 24 -5.84 35.51 -24.27
N LYS A 25 -6.40 35.06 -25.38
CA LYS A 25 -7.54 34.14 -25.41
C LYS A 25 -7.15 32.88 -24.67
N GLU A 26 -7.70 32.65 -23.48
CA GLU A 26 -7.62 31.36 -22.81
C GLU A 26 -8.31 30.33 -23.71
N THR A 27 -7.53 29.41 -24.21
CA THR A 27 -8.05 28.19 -24.83
C THR A 27 -8.76 27.37 -23.73
N PRO A 28 -9.98 26.89 -23.97
CA PRO A 28 -10.64 26.02 -23.02
C PRO A 28 -9.79 24.76 -22.87
N SER A 29 -9.27 24.53 -21.67
CA SER A 29 -8.67 23.26 -21.29
C SER A 29 -9.76 22.20 -21.43
N THR A 30 -9.55 21.27 -22.34
CA THR A 30 -10.34 20.03 -22.44
C THR A 30 -10.35 19.38 -21.05
N PRO A 31 -11.49 18.99 -20.49
CA PRO A 31 -11.48 18.22 -19.25
C PRO A 31 -10.73 16.91 -19.54
N GLU A 32 -9.63 16.69 -18.85
CA GLU A 32 -9.04 15.36 -18.77
C GLU A 32 -10.12 14.44 -18.22
N THR A 33 -10.63 13.59 -19.09
CA THR A 33 -11.49 12.48 -18.70
C THR A 33 -10.61 11.55 -17.87
N GLN A 34 -10.60 11.73 -16.54
CA GLN A 34 -10.11 10.72 -15.62
C GLN A 34 -10.97 9.49 -15.89
N ASN A 35 -10.36 8.50 -16.51
CA ASN A 35 -10.96 7.19 -16.70
C ASN A 35 -11.10 6.58 -15.29
N GLU A 36 -12.21 6.89 -14.61
CA GLU A 36 -12.60 6.19 -13.38
C GLU A 36 -12.84 4.73 -13.76
N GLN A 37 -11.78 3.94 -13.62
CA GLN A 37 -11.90 2.50 -13.64
C GLN A 37 -12.84 2.13 -12.50
N THR A 38 -14.06 1.74 -12.84
CA THR A 38 -15.05 1.27 -11.87
C THR A 38 -14.45 0.06 -11.17
N MET A 39 -13.99 0.25 -9.93
CA MET A 39 -13.48 -0.84 -9.09
C MET A 39 -14.63 -1.81 -8.82
N THR A 40 -14.44 -3.07 -9.13
CA THR A 40 -15.50 -4.07 -8.98
C THR A 40 -15.56 -4.63 -7.56
N GLN A 41 -14.42 -4.65 -6.84
CA GLN A 41 -14.32 -5.13 -5.47
C GLN A 41 -13.32 -4.28 -4.67
N GLN A 42 -13.72 -3.88 -3.46
CA GLN A 42 -12.83 -3.17 -2.54
C GLN A 42 -13.25 -3.33 -1.09
N SER A 43 -12.28 -3.22 -0.20
CA SER A 43 -12.50 -3.14 1.25
C SER A 43 -12.96 -1.74 1.68
N GLY A 44 -13.40 -1.61 2.94
CA GLY A 44 -13.56 -0.30 3.58
C GLY A 44 -12.22 0.42 3.76
N ASN A 45 -12.28 1.73 4.06
CA ASN A 45 -11.07 2.55 4.27
C ASN A 45 -10.36 2.23 5.59
N PHE A 46 -11.07 1.71 6.58
CA PHE A 46 -10.53 1.31 7.89
C PHE A 46 -10.82 -0.17 8.10
N ILE A 47 -9.78 -0.92 8.42
CA ILE A 47 -9.85 -2.35 8.73
C ILE A 47 -9.27 -2.55 10.12
N PHE A 48 -10.09 -3.00 11.06
CA PHE A 48 -9.68 -3.25 12.43
C PHE A 48 -9.43 -4.75 12.61
N GLU A 49 -8.33 -5.10 13.26
CA GLU A 49 -7.96 -6.50 13.48
C GLU A 49 -9.05 -7.27 14.23
N ALA A 50 -9.69 -6.62 15.20
CA ALA A 50 -10.73 -7.24 16.02
C ALA A 50 -11.99 -7.60 15.22
N ASP A 51 -12.25 -6.90 14.12
CA ASP A 51 -13.44 -7.07 13.28
C ASP A 51 -13.16 -7.86 11.99
N THR A 52 -11.93 -8.39 11.86
CA THR A 52 -11.50 -9.12 10.65
C THR A 52 -11.31 -10.59 10.94
N ASP A 53 -11.97 -11.43 10.18
CA ASP A 53 -11.91 -12.88 10.35
C ASP A 53 -10.54 -13.47 10.02
N TRP A 54 -10.15 -14.49 10.77
CA TRP A 54 -9.01 -15.34 10.46
C TRP A 54 -9.47 -16.50 9.59
N HIS A 55 -8.85 -16.65 8.43
CA HIS A 55 -9.10 -17.74 7.49
C HIS A 55 -7.98 -18.75 7.54
N ASP A 56 -8.31 -20.04 7.38
CA ASP A 56 -7.29 -21.08 7.25
C ASP A 56 -6.46 -20.86 5.97
N ALA A 57 -5.16 -20.95 6.12
CA ALA A 57 -4.20 -20.88 5.00
C ALA A 57 -3.51 -22.22 4.72
N GLY A 58 -3.94 -23.29 5.43
CA GLY A 58 -3.39 -24.64 5.35
C GLY A 58 -2.24 -24.89 6.34
N GLY A 59 -2.09 -26.12 6.77
CA GLY A 59 -1.02 -26.52 7.69
C GLY A 59 -1.06 -25.86 9.07
N GLY A 60 -2.22 -25.35 9.48
CA GLY A 60 -2.40 -24.59 10.74
C GLY A 60 -1.99 -23.12 10.66
N VAL A 61 -1.52 -22.67 9.52
CA VAL A 61 -1.27 -21.26 9.23
C VAL A 61 -2.59 -20.55 9.04
N VAL A 62 -2.72 -19.32 9.53
CA VAL A 62 -3.95 -18.51 9.38
C VAL A 62 -3.63 -17.16 8.77
N ARG A 63 -4.60 -16.59 8.03
CA ARG A 63 -4.47 -15.27 7.42
C ARG A 63 -5.68 -14.38 7.70
N GLN A 64 -5.45 -13.07 7.72
CA GLN A 64 -6.47 -12.01 7.69
C GLN A 64 -6.28 -11.19 6.42
N ILE A 65 -7.38 -10.84 5.74
CA ILE A 65 -7.34 -9.89 4.63
C ILE A 65 -7.47 -8.50 5.23
N LEU A 66 -6.43 -7.67 5.06
CA LEU A 66 -6.38 -6.34 5.67
C LEU A 66 -7.03 -5.27 4.81
N GLY A 67 -6.67 -5.20 3.54
CA GLY A 67 -7.25 -4.20 2.65
C GLY A 67 -7.01 -4.56 1.21
N TYR A 68 -7.95 -4.21 0.33
CA TYR A 68 -7.85 -4.55 -1.08
C TYR A 68 -8.74 -3.68 -1.97
N ASN A 69 -8.37 -3.67 -3.24
CA ASN A 69 -9.20 -3.35 -4.38
C ASN A 69 -8.71 -4.20 -5.57
N ASP A 70 -9.28 -4.03 -6.75
CA ASP A 70 -8.91 -4.83 -7.94
C ASP A 70 -7.39 -4.84 -8.23
N ASN A 71 -6.66 -3.81 -7.84
CA ASN A 71 -5.24 -3.62 -8.16
C ASN A 71 -4.28 -4.06 -7.06
N ILE A 72 -4.73 -4.14 -5.81
CA ILE A 72 -3.85 -4.43 -4.67
C ILE A 72 -4.61 -5.16 -3.57
N MET A 73 -3.92 -6.03 -2.86
CA MET A 73 -4.42 -6.68 -1.65
C MET A 73 -3.30 -6.79 -0.62
N MET A 74 -3.60 -6.44 0.62
CA MET A 74 -2.71 -6.66 1.76
C MET A 74 -3.29 -7.76 2.66
N VAL A 75 -2.44 -8.70 3.06
CA VAL A 75 -2.81 -9.86 3.89
C VAL A 75 -1.81 -10.00 5.03
N LYS A 76 -2.31 -10.26 6.23
CA LYS A 76 -1.51 -10.68 7.37
C LYS A 76 -1.55 -12.19 7.46
N VAL A 77 -0.39 -12.83 7.58
CA VAL A 77 -0.27 -14.29 7.71
C VAL A 77 0.48 -14.61 9.00
N LYS A 78 -0.12 -15.42 9.85
CA LYS A 78 0.40 -15.79 11.16
C LYS A 78 0.82 -17.24 11.18
N PHE A 79 2.05 -17.44 11.65
CA PHE A 79 2.69 -18.74 11.75
C PHE A 79 3.10 -19.05 13.18
N LYS A 80 3.02 -20.32 13.54
CA LYS A 80 3.72 -20.89 14.68
C LYS A 80 5.01 -21.54 14.23
N LYS A 81 5.99 -21.60 15.12
CA LYS A 81 7.26 -22.29 14.87
C LYS A 81 7.03 -23.71 14.35
N GLY A 82 7.74 -24.05 13.29
CA GLY A 82 7.67 -25.32 12.59
C GLY A 82 6.57 -25.41 11.52
N GLN A 83 5.65 -24.47 11.46
CA GLN A 83 4.65 -24.44 10.37
C GLN A 83 5.29 -24.10 9.03
N VAL A 84 4.73 -24.64 7.97
CA VAL A 84 5.24 -24.55 6.61
C VAL A 84 4.25 -23.80 5.73
N GLY A 85 4.70 -22.72 5.12
CA GLY A 85 4.06 -22.15 3.93
C GLY A 85 4.52 -22.97 2.72
N ALA A 86 3.66 -23.87 2.24
CA ALA A 86 4.02 -24.82 1.19
C ALA A 86 4.53 -24.12 -0.07
N MET A 87 5.46 -24.76 -0.78
CA MET A 87 5.93 -24.28 -2.09
C MET A 87 4.77 -24.16 -3.06
N HIS A 88 4.61 -22.98 -3.63
CA HIS A 88 3.58 -22.66 -4.61
C HIS A 88 4.00 -21.52 -5.53
N SER A 89 3.22 -21.27 -6.56
CA SER A 89 3.36 -20.10 -7.43
C SER A 89 1.99 -19.53 -7.79
N HIS A 90 1.95 -18.28 -8.20
CA HIS A 90 0.73 -17.59 -8.64
C HIS A 90 1.09 -16.41 -9.58
N PRO A 91 0.15 -15.91 -10.39
CA PRO A 91 0.43 -14.89 -11.40
C PRO A 91 0.59 -13.46 -10.83
N HIS A 92 0.43 -13.28 -9.53
CA HIS A 92 0.52 -11.98 -8.88
C HIS A 92 1.97 -11.62 -8.56
N THR A 93 2.33 -10.35 -8.70
CA THR A 93 3.50 -9.79 -8.00
C THR A 93 3.21 -9.80 -6.50
N GLN A 94 4.18 -10.20 -5.70
CA GLN A 94 4.04 -10.21 -4.25
C GLN A 94 5.26 -9.57 -3.58
N VAL A 95 4.99 -8.71 -2.60
CA VAL A 95 6.00 -8.24 -1.63
C VAL A 95 5.60 -8.76 -0.26
N THR A 96 6.56 -9.35 0.45
CA THR A 96 6.37 -9.82 1.83
C THR A 96 7.27 -9.01 2.74
N TYR A 97 6.72 -8.49 3.83
CA TYR A 97 7.45 -7.89 4.94
C TYR A 97 7.35 -8.81 6.16
N VAL A 98 8.47 -9.09 6.81
CA VAL A 98 8.51 -9.87 8.05
C VAL A 98 8.24 -8.93 9.22
N ALA A 99 7.01 -8.95 9.73
CA ALA A 99 6.61 -8.09 10.85
C ALA A 99 7.12 -8.62 12.20
N SER A 100 7.24 -9.95 12.34
CA SER A 100 7.83 -10.58 13.54
C SER A 100 8.32 -11.99 13.22
N GLY A 101 9.19 -12.53 14.09
CA GLY A 101 9.70 -13.89 13.99
C GLY A 101 10.85 -14.06 13.00
N ALA A 102 11.12 -15.31 12.64
CA ALA A 102 12.15 -15.70 11.69
C ALA A 102 11.65 -16.83 10.80
N PHE A 103 12.04 -16.79 9.53
CA PHE A 103 11.61 -17.76 8.52
C PHE A 103 12.80 -18.18 7.66
N GLU A 104 12.86 -19.47 7.32
CA GLU A 104 13.66 -19.94 6.19
C GLU A 104 12.77 -19.83 4.94
N PHE A 105 13.13 -18.92 4.05
CA PHE A 105 12.33 -18.60 2.87
C PHE A 105 13.06 -19.04 1.60
N THR A 106 12.34 -19.75 0.73
CA THR A 106 12.80 -20.12 -0.61
C THR A 106 12.05 -19.31 -1.64
N VAL A 107 12.78 -18.66 -2.57
CA VAL A 107 12.25 -17.94 -3.72
C VAL A 107 13.04 -18.37 -4.95
N GLY A 108 12.41 -19.05 -5.90
CA GLY A 108 13.09 -19.75 -6.98
C GLY A 108 14.05 -20.78 -6.41
N ASP A 109 15.31 -20.70 -6.79
CA ASP A 109 16.38 -21.61 -6.36
C ASP A 109 17.19 -21.07 -5.15
N VAL A 110 16.76 -19.94 -4.57
CA VAL A 110 17.50 -19.28 -3.48
C VAL A 110 16.76 -19.42 -2.16
N THR A 111 17.44 -19.99 -1.18
CA THR A 111 16.93 -20.09 0.20
C THR A 111 17.74 -19.20 1.13
N LYS A 112 17.05 -18.41 1.96
CA LYS A 112 17.66 -17.54 2.97
C LYS A 112 16.83 -17.51 4.25
N ILE A 113 17.52 -17.25 5.38
CA ILE A 113 16.84 -16.92 6.63
C ILE A 113 16.55 -15.41 6.63
N VAL A 114 15.29 -15.07 6.84
CA VAL A 114 14.80 -13.69 6.98
C VAL A 114 14.19 -13.51 8.36
N ARG A 115 14.27 -12.28 8.88
CA ARG A 115 13.84 -11.92 10.24
C ARG A 115 12.98 -10.68 10.23
N ALA A 116 12.38 -10.36 11.37
CA ALA A 116 11.65 -9.11 11.53
C ALA A 116 12.42 -7.90 11.01
N GLY A 117 11.79 -7.11 10.15
CA GLY A 117 12.37 -5.96 9.43
C GLY A 117 12.82 -6.27 8.00
N ASP A 118 13.01 -7.54 7.65
CA ASP A 118 13.39 -7.92 6.29
C ASP A 118 12.17 -7.93 5.35
N ALA A 119 12.44 -7.81 4.05
CA ALA A 119 11.41 -7.91 3.02
C ALA A 119 11.88 -8.77 1.84
N LEU A 120 10.90 -9.36 1.15
CA LEU A 120 11.10 -10.20 -0.04
C LEU A 120 10.23 -9.71 -1.18
N TYR A 121 10.81 -9.69 -2.38
CA TYR A 121 10.08 -9.47 -3.62
C TYR A 121 9.94 -10.78 -4.38
N LYS A 122 8.75 -11.05 -4.91
CA LYS A 122 8.43 -12.23 -5.70
C LYS A 122 7.77 -11.78 -7.00
N GLN A 123 8.42 -12.06 -8.11
CA GLN A 123 7.85 -11.82 -9.44
C GLN A 123 6.73 -12.82 -9.73
N PRO A 124 5.82 -12.51 -10.67
CA PRO A 124 4.77 -13.42 -11.09
C PRO A 124 5.32 -14.82 -11.42
N ASN A 125 4.61 -15.84 -10.94
CA ASN A 125 4.87 -17.26 -11.20
C ASN A 125 6.20 -17.82 -10.66
N ILE A 126 6.98 -17.05 -9.88
CA ILE A 126 8.16 -17.61 -9.24
C ILE A 126 7.74 -18.58 -8.12
N PRO A 127 8.26 -19.81 -8.08
CA PRO A 127 8.00 -20.73 -6.97
C PRO A 127 8.54 -20.15 -5.66
N HIS A 128 7.76 -20.22 -4.60
CA HIS A 128 8.19 -19.75 -3.29
C HIS A 128 7.44 -20.45 -2.16
N GLY A 129 8.08 -20.48 -0.99
CA GLY A 129 7.55 -21.06 0.23
C GLY A 129 8.44 -20.76 1.41
N CYS A 130 8.03 -21.15 2.63
CA CYS A 130 8.84 -20.92 3.82
C CYS A 130 8.62 -21.95 4.91
N VAL A 131 9.58 -22.04 5.81
CA VAL A 131 9.47 -22.72 7.10
C VAL A 131 9.57 -21.67 8.20
N CYS A 132 8.64 -21.65 9.13
CA CYS A 132 8.65 -20.75 10.27
C CYS A 132 9.63 -21.27 11.33
N LEU A 133 10.69 -20.52 11.60
CA LEU A 133 11.71 -20.88 12.59
C LEU A 133 11.40 -20.36 13.98
N GLU A 134 10.67 -19.23 14.07
CA GLU A 134 10.19 -18.61 15.31
C GLU A 134 8.78 -18.09 15.06
N ASP A 135 7.86 -18.19 16.03
CA ASP A 135 6.50 -17.66 15.92
C ASP A 135 6.51 -16.28 15.27
N GLY A 136 5.78 -16.10 14.19
CA GLY A 136 5.93 -14.89 13.39
C GLY A 136 4.74 -14.48 12.58
N ILE A 137 4.84 -13.26 12.04
CA ILE A 137 3.83 -12.62 11.21
C ILE A 137 4.50 -12.12 9.95
N LEU A 138 3.92 -12.48 8.82
CA LEU A 138 4.22 -11.92 7.51
C LEU A 138 3.10 -10.96 7.08
N ILE A 139 3.47 -9.86 6.44
CA ILE A 139 2.55 -8.97 5.74
C ILE A 139 2.82 -9.11 4.25
N ASP A 140 1.86 -9.66 3.54
CA ASP A 140 1.93 -9.87 2.10
C ASP A 140 1.12 -8.82 1.35
N CYS A 141 1.72 -8.21 0.33
CA CYS A 141 1.04 -7.32 -0.60
C CYS A 141 1.06 -7.95 -1.99
N PHE A 142 -0.11 -8.04 -2.62
CA PHE A 142 -0.30 -8.61 -3.95
C PHE A 142 -0.74 -7.55 -4.97
N ASN A 143 -0.24 -7.64 -6.19
CA ASN A 143 -0.70 -6.87 -7.34
C ASN A 143 -0.84 -7.80 -8.58
N PRO A 144 -2.02 -7.86 -9.23
CA PRO A 144 -3.31 -7.40 -8.73
C PRO A 144 -3.74 -8.12 -7.45
N MET A 145 -4.94 -7.82 -6.92
CA MET A 145 -5.46 -8.54 -5.76
C MET A 145 -5.58 -10.04 -6.04
N ARG A 146 -5.38 -10.83 -5.00
CA ARG A 146 -5.55 -12.28 -5.05
C ARG A 146 -6.99 -12.65 -4.76
N ASP A 147 -7.87 -12.53 -5.77
CA ASP A 147 -9.32 -12.71 -5.67
C ASP A 147 -9.76 -14.07 -5.10
N THR A 148 -8.92 -15.11 -5.27
CA THR A 148 -9.16 -16.43 -4.70
C THR A 148 -9.22 -16.44 -3.17
N PHE A 149 -8.71 -15.39 -2.51
CA PHE A 149 -8.77 -15.25 -1.05
C PHE A 149 -10.11 -14.71 -0.56
N LEU A 150 -10.94 -14.15 -1.45
CA LEU A 150 -12.27 -13.62 -1.14
C LEU A 150 -13.42 -14.62 -1.36
N LYS A 151 -13.08 -15.86 -1.72
CA LYS A 151 -14.05 -16.94 -2.04
C LYS A 151 -14.20 -17.89 -0.88
#